data_6afc1adbd56f02f3dcb4ef26cadc0b65
#
_entry.id   6afc1adbd56f02f3dcb4ef26cadc0b65
#
_cell.length_a   1.000
_cell.length_b   1.000
_cell.length_c   1.000
_cell.angle_alpha   90.00
_cell.angle_beta   90.00
_cell.angle_gamma   90.00
#
_symmetry.space_group_name_H-M   'P 1'
#
loop_
_entity.id
_entity.type
_entity.pdbx_description
1 polymer ?
#
loop_
_entity_poly.entity_id
_entity_poly.type
_entity_poly.pdbx_seq_one_letter_code
_entity_poly.pdbx_strand_id
1 'polypeptide(L)'
;MTDNSTAADDLAPRRAMAPLRFVKESRINATPAAVFAFHESPAALTQLIPPWESMRVVESPGSLAVGSRVVLRGKVGFIPVEWIAIHTQYAPPHLFADRQLSGPFAYWLHRHHMLDDGEGGTLLRDEIEYELPLGLIGRYLGAGLIRRKLNRMFDYRHETTRRLVE
;
A
#
# COMPACT_ATOMS: atom_id res chain seq x y z
N MET A 1 -18.46 -25.24 -13.81
CA MET A 1 -17.95 -23.89 -13.47
C MET A 1 -16.74 -24.11 -12.58
N THR A 2 -15.56 -24.12 -13.17
CA THR A 2 -14.28 -24.41 -12.51
C THR A 2 -13.67 -23.10 -12.04
N ASP A 3 -13.48 -23.01 -10.76
CA ASP A 3 -12.83 -21.91 -10.03
C ASP A 3 -11.36 -21.80 -10.47
N ASN A 4 -11.02 -20.71 -11.18
CA ASN A 4 -9.70 -20.46 -11.75
C ASN A 4 -8.92 -19.38 -10.95
N SER A 5 -9.20 -19.28 -9.64
CA SER A 5 -8.66 -18.20 -8.78
C SER A 5 -7.33 -18.51 -8.08
N THR A 6 -6.71 -19.70 -8.27
CA THR A 6 -5.64 -20.16 -7.36
C THR A 6 -4.25 -20.29 -8.00
N ALA A 7 -4.06 -19.95 -9.27
CA ALA A 7 -2.83 -20.32 -10.00
C ALA A 7 -1.69 -19.27 -9.99
N ALA A 8 -1.89 -18.06 -9.48
CA ALA A 8 -0.88 -17.00 -9.55
C ALA A 8 0.04 -16.88 -8.30
N ASP A 9 -0.35 -17.50 -7.20
CA ASP A 9 0.38 -17.36 -5.92
C ASP A 9 1.47 -18.44 -5.71
N ASP A 10 1.49 -19.49 -6.55
CA ASP A 10 2.33 -20.69 -6.35
C ASP A 10 3.73 -20.58 -7.01
N LEU A 11 4.07 -19.46 -7.68
CA LEU A 11 5.36 -19.25 -8.34
C LEU A 11 6.32 -18.31 -7.58
N ALA A 12 5.98 -17.92 -6.35
CA ALA A 12 6.91 -17.15 -5.53
C ALA A 12 8.01 -18.08 -5.00
N PRO A 13 9.31 -17.74 -5.16
CA PRO A 13 10.39 -18.52 -4.58
C PRO A 13 10.15 -18.66 -3.08
N ARG A 14 10.34 -19.87 -2.53
CA ARG A 14 10.20 -20.15 -1.09
C ARG A 14 11.10 -19.18 -0.34
N ARG A 15 10.49 -18.26 0.39
CA ARG A 15 11.20 -17.26 1.18
C ARG A 15 11.88 -17.96 2.37
N ALA A 16 13.14 -17.62 2.62
CA ALA A 16 13.89 -18.15 3.73
C ALA A 16 13.31 -17.75 5.10
N MET A 17 12.49 -16.71 5.14
CA MET A 17 11.85 -16.19 6.38
C MET A 17 10.47 -15.59 6.06
N ALA A 18 9.59 -15.59 7.06
CA ALA A 18 8.32 -14.88 6.96
C ALA A 18 8.57 -13.36 6.85
N PRO A 19 7.83 -12.64 5.97
CA PRO A 19 7.94 -11.19 5.85
C PRO A 19 7.56 -10.50 7.16
N LEU A 20 8.07 -9.30 7.35
CA LEU A 20 7.61 -8.40 8.40
C LEU A 20 6.21 -7.93 8.04
N ARG A 21 5.37 -7.72 9.05
CA ARG A 21 4.01 -7.23 8.88
C ARG A 21 3.81 -5.90 9.58
N PHE A 22 3.17 -4.98 8.88
CA PHE A 22 2.68 -3.70 9.40
C PHE A 22 1.19 -3.62 9.15
N VAL A 23 0.44 -3.16 10.14
CA VAL A 23 -1.01 -2.92 10.02
C VAL A 23 -1.31 -1.55 10.62
N LYS A 24 -2.09 -0.77 9.90
CA LYS A 24 -2.70 0.47 10.37
C LYS A 24 -4.20 0.41 10.16
N GLU A 25 -4.97 0.79 11.18
CA GLU A 25 -6.42 0.85 11.13
C GLU A 25 -6.89 2.23 11.59
N SER A 26 -7.94 2.74 10.95
CA SER A 26 -8.65 3.95 11.38
C SER A 26 -10.10 3.87 10.98
N ARG A 27 -10.98 4.34 11.87
CA ARG A 27 -12.38 4.54 11.53
C ARG A 27 -12.55 5.83 10.72
N ILE A 28 -13.29 5.75 9.64
CA ILE A 28 -13.65 6.84 8.73
C ILE A 28 -15.17 6.93 8.72
N ASN A 29 -15.70 8.12 8.96
CA ASN A 29 -17.14 8.35 9.00
C ASN A 29 -17.73 8.57 7.58
N ALA A 30 -17.43 7.65 6.70
CA ALA A 30 -17.91 7.59 5.32
C ALA A 30 -18.05 6.13 4.90
N THR A 31 -18.94 5.83 3.96
CA THR A 31 -19.18 4.45 3.50
C THR A 31 -17.95 3.86 2.81
N PRO A 32 -17.78 2.51 2.82
CA PRO A 32 -16.71 1.85 2.07
C PRO A 32 -16.65 2.28 0.60
N ALA A 33 -17.80 2.48 -0.03
CA ALA A 33 -17.86 2.95 -1.42
C ALA A 33 -17.28 4.36 -1.60
N ALA A 34 -17.53 5.28 -0.68
CA ALA A 34 -16.99 6.64 -0.74
C ALA A 34 -15.48 6.64 -0.51
N VAL A 35 -14.99 5.87 0.47
CA VAL A 35 -13.56 5.73 0.76
C VAL A 35 -12.83 5.09 -0.43
N PHE A 36 -13.42 4.05 -1.02
CA PHE A 36 -12.86 3.38 -2.19
C PHE A 36 -12.80 4.33 -3.40
N ALA A 37 -13.88 5.04 -3.71
CA ALA A 37 -13.96 6.00 -4.81
C ALA A 37 -12.92 7.13 -4.67
N PHE A 38 -12.64 7.58 -3.44
CA PHE A 38 -11.53 8.51 -3.19
C PHE A 38 -10.20 7.91 -3.64
N HIS A 39 -9.89 6.66 -3.25
CA HIS A 39 -8.63 6.01 -3.63
C HIS A 39 -8.53 5.75 -5.15
N GLU A 40 -9.65 5.56 -5.84
CA GLU A 40 -9.68 5.47 -7.32
C GLU A 40 -9.49 6.80 -8.02
N SER A 41 -9.63 7.93 -7.31
CA SER A 41 -9.48 9.23 -7.95
C SER A 41 -8.04 9.44 -8.45
N PRO A 42 -7.83 10.08 -9.62
CA PRO A 42 -6.50 10.32 -10.16
C PRO A 42 -5.59 11.14 -9.24
N ALA A 43 -6.19 11.97 -8.38
CA ALA A 43 -5.46 12.82 -7.44
C ALA A 43 -5.07 12.10 -6.13
N ALA A 44 -5.72 10.99 -5.78
CA ALA A 44 -5.60 10.35 -4.47
C ALA A 44 -4.14 10.02 -4.13
N LEU A 45 -3.44 9.35 -5.01
CA LEU A 45 -2.06 8.94 -4.77
C LEU A 45 -1.16 10.14 -4.45
N THR A 46 -1.30 11.24 -5.19
CA THR A 46 -0.52 12.46 -4.95
C THR A 46 -0.88 13.10 -3.61
N GLN A 47 -2.16 13.14 -3.25
CA GLN A 47 -2.64 13.69 -1.98
C GLN A 47 -2.19 12.85 -0.77
N LEU A 48 -2.03 11.55 -0.96
CA LEU A 48 -1.60 10.60 0.07
C LEU A 48 -0.06 10.51 0.23
N ILE A 49 0.72 11.21 -0.59
CA ILE A 49 2.16 11.37 -0.37
C ILE A 49 2.37 12.48 0.67
N PRO A 50 2.98 12.17 1.85
CA PRO A 50 3.23 13.18 2.86
C PRO A 50 4.17 14.30 2.35
N PRO A 51 4.00 15.56 2.77
CA PRO A 51 4.80 16.68 2.28
C PRO A 51 6.30 16.64 2.67
N TRP A 52 6.65 15.80 3.64
CA TRP A 52 8.06 15.55 4.03
C TRP A 52 8.72 14.42 3.24
N GLU A 53 7.95 13.70 2.41
CA GLU A 53 8.52 12.70 1.51
C GLU A 53 8.94 13.34 0.19
N SER A 54 10.09 12.93 -0.31
CA SER A 54 10.60 13.41 -1.59
C SER A 54 10.04 12.66 -2.80
N MET A 55 9.15 11.68 -2.56
CA MET A 55 8.55 10.87 -3.62
C MET A 55 7.50 11.66 -4.39
N ARG A 56 7.45 11.44 -5.69
CA ARG A 56 6.45 12.04 -6.59
C ARG A 56 5.94 11.01 -7.57
N VAL A 57 4.68 11.13 -7.96
CA VAL A 57 4.07 10.30 -9.01
C VAL A 57 4.66 10.72 -10.36
N VAL A 58 5.22 9.77 -11.09
CA VAL A 58 5.76 9.98 -12.45
C VAL A 58 4.82 9.38 -13.48
N GLU A 59 4.22 8.22 -13.16
CA GLU A 59 3.29 7.52 -14.01
C GLU A 59 2.19 6.91 -13.12
N SER A 60 0.93 7.16 -13.48
CA SER A 60 -0.23 6.53 -12.87
C SER A 60 -1.33 6.44 -13.92
N PRO A 61 -1.92 5.27 -14.17
CA PRO A 61 -3.01 5.11 -15.14
C PRO A 61 -4.35 5.66 -14.63
N GLY A 62 -4.42 6.14 -13.36
CA GLY A 62 -5.68 6.57 -12.75
C GLY A 62 -6.67 5.42 -12.53
N SER A 63 -6.17 4.20 -12.35
CA SER A 63 -6.99 3.01 -12.12
C SER A 63 -6.33 2.10 -11.10
N LEU A 64 -7.15 1.45 -10.26
CA LEU A 64 -6.73 0.43 -9.30
C LEU A 64 -6.91 -1.00 -9.84
N ALA A 65 -7.38 -1.15 -11.08
CA ALA A 65 -7.59 -2.46 -11.71
C ALA A 65 -6.32 -3.30 -11.74
N VAL A 66 -6.47 -4.61 -11.65
CA VAL A 66 -5.34 -5.55 -11.71
C VAL A 66 -4.51 -5.31 -12.97
N GLY A 67 -3.19 -5.26 -12.82
CA GLY A 67 -2.25 -4.95 -13.91
C GLY A 67 -1.93 -3.47 -14.06
N SER A 68 -2.67 -2.56 -13.42
CA SER A 68 -2.35 -1.13 -13.42
C SER A 68 -1.00 -0.89 -12.75
N ARG A 69 -0.13 -0.14 -13.43
CA ARG A 69 1.24 0.13 -12.99
C ARG A 69 1.38 1.58 -12.52
N VAL A 70 2.05 1.77 -11.41
CA VAL A 70 2.38 3.08 -10.85
C VAL A 70 3.90 3.23 -10.76
N VAL A 71 4.42 4.38 -11.14
CA VAL A 71 5.84 4.72 -10.99
C VAL A 71 5.98 5.96 -10.12
N LEU A 72 6.73 5.81 -9.04
CA LEU A 72 7.12 6.91 -8.15
C LEU A 72 8.63 7.12 -8.24
N ARG A 73 9.08 8.37 -8.21
CA ARG A 73 10.50 8.73 -8.11
C ARG A 73 10.74 9.68 -6.96
N GLY A 74 11.89 9.50 -6.30
CA GLY A 74 12.29 10.36 -5.19
C GLY A 74 13.61 9.93 -4.61
N LYS A 75 13.77 10.10 -3.29
CA LYS A 75 14.99 9.74 -2.56
C LYS A 75 14.65 9.02 -1.26
N VAL A 76 15.49 8.08 -0.88
CA VAL A 76 15.53 7.52 0.48
C VAL A 76 16.84 8.02 1.12
N GLY A 77 16.73 9.00 2.02
CA GLY A 77 17.87 9.80 2.44
C GLY A 77 18.39 10.64 1.26
N PHE A 78 19.63 10.40 0.85
CA PHE A 78 20.26 11.04 -0.32
C PHE A 78 20.34 10.12 -1.56
N ILE A 79 19.87 8.87 -1.44
CA ILE A 79 19.91 7.87 -2.52
C ILE A 79 18.66 8.04 -3.40
N PRO A 80 18.82 8.33 -4.72
CA PRO A 80 17.69 8.35 -5.64
C PRO A 80 17.07 6.96 -5.74
N VAL A 81 15.73 6.91 -5.74
CA VAL A 81 14.94 5.68 -5.80
C VAL A 81 13.82 5.83 -6.81
N GLU A 82 13.64 4.82 -7.64
CA GLU A 82 12.43 4.61 -8.42
C GLU A 82 11.65 3.45 -7.81
N TRP A 83 10.38 3.68 -7.52
CA TRP A 83 9.46 2.68 -7.02
C TRP A 83 8.45 2.35 -8.09
N ILE A 84 8.41 1.10 -8.51
CA ILE A 84 7.44 0.58 -9.47
C ILE A 84 6.54 -0.41 -8.74
N ALA A 85 5.24 -0.12 -8.72
CA ALA A 85 4.22 -0.99 -8.17
C ALA A 85 3.22 -1.42 -9.25
N ILE A 86 2.62 -2.58 -9.07
CA ILE A 86 1.54 -3.10 -9.90
C ILE A 86 0.38 -3.54 -9.01
N HIS A 87 -0.84 -3.20 -9.39
CA HIS A 87 -2.02 -3.68 -8.69
C HIS A 87 -2.23 -5.17 -8.96
N THR A 88 -2.49 -5.93 -7.89
CA THR A 88 -2.61 -7.40 -7.93
C THR A 88 -3.97 -7.91 -7.50
N GLN A 89 -4.75 -7.08 -6.79
CA GLN A 89 -6.11 -7.39 -6.39
C GLN A 89 -7.00 -6.17 -6.58
N TYR A 90 -8.25 -6.40 -6.97
CA TYR A 90 -9.26 -5.35 -7.16
C TYR A 90 -10.64 -5.94 -6.93
N ALA A 91 -11.25 -5.61 -5.80
CA ALA A 91 -12.57 -6.06 -5.37
C ALA A 91 -13.35 -4.89 -4.74
N PRO A 92 -13.85 -3.95 -5.58
CA PRO A 92 -14.58 -2.79 -5.09
C PRO A 92 -15.89 -3.20 -4.40
N PRO A 93 -16.34 -2.48 -3.39
CA PRO A 93 -15.68 -1.32 -2.80
C PRO A 93 -14.81 -1.68 -1.58
N HIS A 94 -14.32 -2.91 -1.45
CA HIS A 94 -13.77 -3.41 -0.19
C HIS A 94 -12.26 -3.66 -0.17
N LEU A 95 -11.63 -3.89 -1.34
CA LEU A 95 -10.23 -4.30 -1.38
C LEU A 95 -9.58 -3.88 -2.70
N PHE A 96 -8.37 -3.35 -2.59
CA PHE A 96 -7.37 -3.40 -3.65
C PHE A 96 -5.99 -3.65 -3.04
N ALA A 97 -5.07 -4.16 -3.85
CA ALA A 97 -3.72 -4.43 -3.39
C ALA A 97 -2.70 -4.12 -4.48
N ASP A 98 -1.51 -3.70 -4.05
CA ASP A 98 -0.37 -3.47 -4.92
C ASP A 98 0.87 -4.22 -4.42
N ARG A 99 1.74 -4.58 -5.35
CA ARG A 99 3.02 -5.21 -5.11
C ARG A 99 4.14 -4.41 -5.76
N GLN A 100 5.24 -4.23 -5.06
CA GLN A 100 6.45 -3.65 -5.64
C GLN A 100 7.05 -4.62 -6.69
N LEU A 101 7.30 -4.11 -7.89
CA LEU A 101 8.10 -4.80 -8.91
C LEU A 101 9.57 -4.38 -8.82
N SER A 102 9.82 -3.11 -8.52
CA SER A 102 11.15 -2.54 -8.31
C SER A 102 11.07 -1.47 -7.23
N GLY A 103 12.10 -1.37 -6.39
CA GLY A 103 12.09 -0.38 -5.30
C GLY A 103 13.05 -0.73 -4.17
N PRO A 104 12.96 -0.02 -3.02
CA PRO A 104 13.92 -0.13 -1.93
C PRO A 104 13.76 -1.36 -1.05
N PHE A 105 12.66 -2.11 -1.16
CA PHE A 105 12.42 -3.32 -0.39
C PHE A 105 12.81 -4.57 -1.18
N ALA A 106 13.21 -5.63 -0.49
CA ALA A 106 13.39 -6.93 -1.11
C ALA A 106 12.04 -7.58 -1.47
N TYR A 107 11.02 -7.25 -0.69
CA TYR A 107 9.63 -7.61 -0.93
C TYR A 107 8.70 -6.55 -0.36
N TRP A 108 7.58 -6.32 -1.06
CA TRP A 108 6.50 -5.46 -0.60
C TRP A 108 5.19 -5.88 -1.24
N LEU A 109 4.20 -6.12 -0.41
CA LEU A 109 2.80 -6.33 -0.79
C LEU A 109 1.93 -5.50 0.16
N HIS A 110 1.08 -4.65 -0.39
CA HIS A 110 0.22 -3.76 0.34
C HIS A 110 -1.24 -4.02 -0.03
N ARG A 111 -2.06 -4.31 0.97
CA ARG A 111 -3.50 -4.50 0.84
C ARG A 111 -4.22 -3.36 1.55
N HIS A 112 -5.17 -2.75 0.84
CA HIS A 112 -6.05 -1.72 1.35
C HIS A 112 -7.45 -2.30 1.52
N HIS A 113 -7.91 -2.40 2.76
CA HIS A 113 -9.24 -2.89 3.07
C HIS A 113 -10.15 -1.74 3.52
N MET A 114 -11.33 -1.65 2.92
CA MET A 114 -12.43 -0.78 3.33
C MET A 114 -13.53 -1.67 3.89
N LEU A 115 -13.48 -1.92 5.20
CA LEU A 115 -14.41 -2.81 5.87
C LEU A 115 -15.59 -2.00 6.41
N ASP A 116 -16.80 -2.52 6.27
CA ASP A 116 -17.97 -1.92 6.92
C ASP A 116 -17.80 -2.01 8.45
N ASP A 117 -17.99 -0.89 9.16
CA ASP A 117 -17.87 -0.85 10.61
C ASP A 117 -19.18 -1.21 11.35
N GLY A 118 -20.26 -1.51 10.60
CA GLY A 118 -21.58 -1.85 11.11
C GLY A 118 -22.41 -0.65 11.60
N GLU A 119 -21.87 0.56 11.50
CA GLU A 119 -22.51 1.81 11.92
C GLU A 119 -22.62 2.84 10.77
N GLY A 120 -22.41 2.38 9.53
CA GLY A 120 -22.46 3.19 8.32
C GLY A 120 -21.15 3.88 7.95
N GLY A 121 -20.09 3.62 8.69
CA GLY A 121 -18.73 4.06 8.44
C GLY A 121 -17.85 2.95 7.88
N THR A 122 -16.56 3.24 7.79
CA THR A 122 -15.53 2.33 7.27
C THR A 122 -14.42 2.15 8.30
N LEU A 123 -14.05 0.90 8.57
CA LEU A 123 -12.76 0.57 9.13
C LEU A 123 -11.75 0.48 7.97
N LEU A 124 -11.02 1.58 7.72
CA LEU A 124 -9.92 1.62 6.78
C LEU A 124 -8.73 0.88 7.39
N ARG A 125 -8.28 -0.18 6.74
CA ARG A 125 -7.15 -1.01 7.18
C ARG A 125 -6.15 -1.17 6.06
N ASP A 126 -4.94 -0.67 6.29
CA ASP A 126 -3.77 -0.94 5.47
C ASP A 126 -2.95 -2.07 6.07
N GLU A 127 -2.68 -3.09 5.29
CA GLU A 127 -1.87 -4.25 5.66
C GLU A 127 -0.69 -4.38 4.70
N ILE A 128 0.52 -4.34 5.27
CA ILE A 128 1.75 -4.40 4.49
C ILE A 128 2.59 -5.58 4.96
N GLU A 129 2.94 -6.43 4.01
CA GLU A 129 3.97 -7.44 4.16
C GLU A 129 5.22 -6.97 3.44
N TYR A 130 6.38 -6.97 4.13
CA TYR A 130 7.61 -6.46 3.55
C TYR A 130 8.85 -7.17 4.05
N GLU A 131 9.89 -7.17 3.21
CA GLU A 131 11.24 -7.61 3.57
C GLU A 131 12.24 -6.49 3.26
N LEU A 132 13.16 -6.29 4.18
CA LEU A 132 14.23 -5.31 4.00
C LEU A 132 15.38 -5.93 3.18
N PRO A 133 16.12 -5.13 2.40
CA PRO A 133 17.33 -5.59 1.76
C PRO A 133 18.35 -6.04 2.81
N LEU A 134 19.33 -6.83 2.39
CA LEU A 134 20.37 -7.42 3.25
C LEU A 134 19.85 -8.48 4.25
N GLY A 135 18.68 -9.06 4.02
CA GLY A 135 18.13 -10.19 4.77
C GLY A 135 18.09 -9.96 6.29
N LEU A 136 18.71 -10.85 7.07
CA LEU A 136 18.74 -10.77 8.53
C LEU A 136 19.34 -9.46 9.07
N ILE A 137 20.42 -8.97 8.46
CA ILE A 137 21.10 -7.73 8.89
C ILE A 137 20.15 -6.55 8.73
N GLY A 138 19.53 -6.41 7.55
CA GLY A 138 18.52 -5.38 7.31
C GLY A 138 17.35 -5.47 8.28
N ARG A 139 16.88 -6.69 8.56
CA ARG A 139 15.77 -6.94 9.48
C ARG A 139 16.10 -6.48 10.91
N TYR A 140 17.26 -6.86 11.47
CA TYR A 140 17.61 -6.50 12.84
C TYR A 140 17.94 -5.02 13.02
N LEU A 141 18.64 -4.42 12.06
CA LEU A 141 19.08 -3.03 12.17
C LEU A 141 18.03 -2.02 11.67
N GLY A 142 17.22 -2.41 10.68
CA GLY A 142 16.30 -1.49 9.97
C GLY A 142 14.85 -1.57 10.40
N ALA A 143 14.37 -2.70 10.93
CA ALA A 143 12.93 -2.93 11.15
C ALA A 143 12.27 -1.86 12.04
N GLY A 144 12.93 -1.46 13.14
CA GLY A 144 12.39 -0.44 14.04
C GLY A 144 12.27 0.94 13.39
N LEU A 145 13.26 1.34 12.60
CA LEU A 145 13.26 2.60 11.87
C LEU A 145 12.17 2.60 10.78
N ILE A 146 12.07 1.53 10.01
CA ILE A 146 11.05 1.41 8.95
C ILE A 146 9.65 1.39 9.55
N ARG A 147 9.42 0.64 10.64
CA ARG A 147 8.13 0.64 11.33
C ARG A 147 7.71 2.05 11.80
N ARG A 148 8.66 2.84 12.34
CA ARG A 148 8.39 4.24 12.73
C ARG A 148 8.04 5.10 11.53
N LYS A 149 8.75 4.96 10.41
CA LYS A 149 8.43 5.67 9.16
C LYS A 149 7.06 5.28 8.61
N LEU A 150 6.73 3.99 8.59
CA LEU A 150 5.41 3.50 8.16
C LEU A 150 4.30 4.07 9.05
N ASN A 151 4.44 4.03 10.39
CA ASN A 151 3.45 4.63 11.28
C ASN A 151 3.18 6.09 10.90
N ARG A 152 4.24 6.92 10.83
CA ARG A 152 4.09 8.34 10.50
C ARG A 152 3.46 8.58 9.12
N MET A 153 3.82 7.78 8.13
CA MET A 153 3.27 7.88 6.77
C MET A 153 1.79 7.50 6.74
N PHE A 154 1.41 6.41 7.39
CA PHE A 154 0.03 5.94 7.42
C PHE A 154 -0.87 6.75 8.36
N ASP A 155 -0.33 7.36 9.41
CA ASP A 155 -1.04 8.38 10.19
C ASP A 155 -1.49 9.53 9.28
N TYR A 156 -0.56 10.05 8.46
CA TYR A 156 -0.87 11.11 7.49
C TYR A 156 -1.88 10.66 6.42
N ARG A 157 -1.71 9.47 5.85
CA ARG A 157 -2.59 8.94 4.80
C ARG A 157 -4.02 8.76 5.30
N HIS A 158 -4.19 8.14 6.46
CA HIS A 158 -5.50 7.93 7.07
C HIS A 158 -6.17 9.25 7.44
N GLU A 159 -5.43 10.20 8.00
CA GLU A 159 -5.95 11.52 8.32
C GLU A 159 -6.33 12.32 7.07
N THR A 160 -5.52 12.22 6.00
CA THR A 160 -5.83 12.85 4.72
C THR A 160 -7.08 12.23 4.09
N THR A 161 -7.20 10.89 4.10
CA THR A 161 -8.40 10.20 3.65
C THR A 161 -9.61 10.68 4.42
N ARG A 162 -9.56 10.67 5.76
CA ARG A 162 -10.66 11.14 6.62
C ARG A 162 -11.12 12.54 6.21
N ARG A 163 -10.20 13.49 6.17
CA ARG A 163 -10.50 14.90 5.85
C ARG A 163 -11.13 15.11 4.47
N LEU A 164 -10.85 14.23 3.50
CA LEU A 164 -11.30 14.39 2.11
C LEU A 164 -12.59 13.62 1.81
N VAL A 165 -12.98 12.66 2.66
CA VAL A 165 -14.21 11.87 2.43
C VAL A 165 -15.30 12.12 3.47
N GLU A 166 -14.99 12.67 4.66
CA GLU A 166 -15.95 13.15 5.67
C GLU A 166 -16.37 14.60 5.40
#